data_8eaeff5be61b452ffaa9e52a96e178b7
#
_entry.id   8eaeff5be61b452ffaa9e52a96e178b7
#
_cell.length_a   1.000
_cell.length_b   1.000
_cell.length_c   1.000
_cell.angle_alpha   90.00
_cell.angle_beta   90.00
_cell.angle_gamma   90.00
#
_symmetry.space_group_name_H-M   'P 1'
#
loop_
_entity.id
_entity.type
_entity.pdbx_description
1 polymer ?
#
loop_
_entity_poly.entity_id
_entity_poly.type
_entity_poly.pdbx_seq_one_letter_code
_entity_poly.pdbx_strand_id
1 'polypeptide(L)'
;MPEPEKPAVPDEVIDWVERVHDVIDELVAPIVAGHGARLRCRSGCNDCCSDGLTVFAVEAAVIARHHGELLASGTPHEEGACAFLDATGACRIYAHRPYVCRTQGLPLRWLEQDDEGPAEVRDICPLNAEGPALEELTADECWTLGPFEERLGARQAVLDGGTRVALRSLFSGGPRRLPVLR
;
A
#
# COMPACT_ATOMS: atom_id res chain seq x y z
N MET A 1 -12.79 -21.10 23.16
CA MET A 1 -11.63 -21.79 22.58
C MET A 1 -10.70 -20.69 22.07
N PRO A 2 -9.41 -20.70 22.37
CA PRO A 2 -8.51 -19.73 21.73
C PRO A 2 -8.55 -19.98 20.20
N GLU A 3 -8.65 -18.91 19.42
CA GLU A 3 -8.48 -18.99 17.97
C GLU A 3 -7.11 -19.63 17.68
N PRO A 4 -7.01 -20.49 16.66
CA PRO A 4 -5.72 -21.05 16.29
C PRO A 4 -4.76 -19.89 15.96
N GLU A 5 -3.60 -19.89 16.59
CA GLU A 5 -2.54 -18.92 16.36
C GLU A 5 -2.18 -18.96 14.88
N LYS A 6 -2.37 -17.84 14.17
CA LYS A 6 -2.11 -17.75 12.73
C LYS A 6 -0.62 -18.05 12.51
N PRO A 7 -0.25 -18.94 11.57
CA PRO A 7 1.15 -19.27 11.35
C PRO A 7 1.94 -18.01 11.04
N ALA A 8 3.09 -17.84 11.69
CA ALA A 8 4.00 -16.73 11.41
C ALA A 8 4.45 -16.79 9.95
N VAL A 9 4.53 -15.64 9.29
CA VAL A 9 5.06 -15.55 7.93
C VAL A 9 6.55 -15.90 7.97
N PRO A 10 7.04 -16.88 7.17
CA PRO A 10 8.45 -17.27 7.15
C PRO A 10 9.37 -16.12 6.75
N ASP A 11 10.57 -16.04 7.33
CA ASP A 11 11.55 -14.99 7.04
C ASP A 11 11.90 -14.88 5.56
N GLU A 12 12.05 -16.02 4.87
CA GLU A 12 12.30 -16.05 3.42
C GLU A 12 11.20 -15.38 2.58
N VAL A 13 9.95 -15.43 3.07
CA VAL A 13 8.81 -14.74 2.43
C VAL A 13 8.89 -13.25 2.68
N ILE A 14 9.23 -12.84 3.89
CA ILE A 14 9.41 -11.42 4.24
C ILE A 14 10.55 -10.83 3.40
N ASP A 15 11.70 -11.51 3.32
CA ASP A 15 12.83 -11.11 2.46
C ASP A 15 12.44 -11.02 0.98
N TRP A 16 11.57 -11.91 0.52
CA TRP A 16 11.06 -11.86 -0.85
C TRP A 16 10.16 -10.63 -1.07
N VAL A 17 9.28 -10.28 -0.12
CA VAL A 17 8.43 -9.09 -0.20
C VAL A 17 9.29 -7.83 -0.21
N GLU A 18 10.33 -7.75 0.62
CA GLU A 18 11.27 -6.62 0.65
C GLU A 18 11.93 -6.42 -0.72
N ARG A 19 12.43 -7.49 -1.34
CA ARG A 19 12.97 -7.41 -2.72
C ARG A 19 11.93 -6.99 -3.75
N VAL A 20 10.68 -7.39 -3.60
CA VAL A 20 9.58 -6.92 -4.47
C VAL A 20 9.37 -5.41 -4.29
N HIS A 21 9.41 -4.92 -3.05
CA HIS A 21 9.31 -3.49 -2.76
C HIS A 21 10.48 -2.69 -3.36
N ASP A 22 11.71 -3.22 -3.29
CA ASP A 22 12.88 -2.58 -3.92
C ASP A 22 12.72 -2.48 -5.43
N VAL A 23 12.28 -3.56 -6.09
CA VAL A 23 11.99 -3.56 -7.54
C VAL A 23 10.89 -2.55 -7.90
N ILE A 24 9.86 -2.43 -7.07
CA ILE A 24 8.80 -1.43 -7.29
C ILE A 24 9.38 -0.02 -7.20
N ASP A 25 10.20 0.28 -6.19
CA ASP A 25 10.81 1.60 -6.02
C ASP A 25 11.77 1.93 -7.19
N GLU A 26 12.52 0.94 -7.72
CA GLU A 26 13.35 1.11 -8.93
C GLU A 26 12.52 1.42 -10.17
N LEU A 27 11.39 0.75 -10.36
CA LEU A 27 10.50 0.97 -11.51
C LEU A 27 9.69 2.27 -11.39
N VAL A 28 9.39 2.71 -10.18
CA VAL A 28 8.69 3.97 -9.88
C VAL A 28 9.61 5.18 -10.11
N ALA A 29 10.91 5.04 -9.86
CA ALA A 29 11.85 6.15 -9.92
C ALA A 29 11.83 6.93 -11.26
N PRO A 30 11.86 6.31 -12.47
CA PRO A 30 11.76 7.04 -13.73
C PRO A 30 10.41 7.74 -13.92
N ILE A 31 9.30 7.16 -13.45
CA ILE A 31 7.98 7.78 -13.51
C ILE A 31 7.98 9.04 -12.63
N VAL A 32 8.48 8.95 -11.40
CA VAL A 32 8.63 10.11 -10.50
C VAL A 32 9.49 11.20 -11.14
N ALA A 33 10.62 10.83 -11.76
CA ALA A 33 11.50 11.78 -12.43
C ALA A 33 10.81 12.48 -13.61
N GLY A 34 10.06 11.74 -14.43
CA GLY A 34 9.31 12.28 -15.58
C GLY A 34 8.19 13.22 -15.17
N HIS A 35 7.55 12.97 -14.04
CA HIS A 35 6.41 13.74 -13.55
C HIS A 35 6.75 14.70 -12.40
N GLY A 36 8.04 14.94 -12.10
CA GLY A 36 8.48 15.74 -10.96
C GLY A 36 7.83 17.13 -10.84
N ALA A 37 7.52 17.75 -11.98
CA ALA A 37 6.87 19.07 -12.00
C ALA A 37 5.42 19.06 -11.49
N ARG A 38 4.69 17.94 -11.66
CA ARG A 38 3.28 17.79 -11.24
C ARG A 38 3.12 17.11 -9.87
N LEU A 39 4.08 16.25 -9.47
CA LEU A 39 3.98 15.49 -8.24
C LEU A 39 4.16 16.39 -7.01
N ARG A 40 3.16 16.41 -6.15
CA ARG A 40 3.14 17.15 -4.86
C ARG A 40 3.48 16.25 -3.68
N CYS A 41 3.68 14.95 -3.92
CA CYS A 41 4.02 13.97 -2.89
C CYS A 41 5.37 14.33 -2.23
N ARG A 42 5.33 14.60 -0.94
CA ARG A 42 6.51 14.97 -0.11
C ARG A 42 6.25 14.57 1.34
N SER A 43 7.25 14.69 2.18
CA SER A 43 7.07 14.50 3.63
C SER A 43 5.93 15.38 4.16
N GLY A 44 5.00 14.79 4.90
CA GLY A 44 3.80 15.44 5.42
C GLY A 44 2.61 15.51 4.44
N CYS A 45 2.77 15.10 3.17
CA CYS A 45 1.62 14.86 2.30
C CYS A 45 0.94 13.55 2.72
N ASN A 46 -0.34 13.62 3.10
CA ASN A 46 -1.08 12.50 3.66
C ASN A 46 -2.52 12.34 3.14
N ASP A 47 -2.90 13.05 2.08
CA ASP A 47 -4.26 13.02 1.51
C ASP A 47 -4.71 11.60 1.11
N CYS A 48 -3.77 10.74 0.66
CA CYS A 48 -4.03 9.35 0.35
C CYS A 48 -3.91 8.40 1.57
N CYS A 49 -3.51 8.91 2.73
CA CYS A 49 -3.34 8.14 3.96
C CYS A 49 -4.67 8.00 4.71
N SER A 50 -5.62 7.31 4.09
CA SER A 50 -6.94 7.07 4.66
C SER A 50 -6.92 5.95 5.73
N ASP A 51 -7.92 5.99 6.62
CA ASP A 51 -8.18 4.87 7.54
C ASP A 51 -8.81 3.69 6.79
N GLY A 52 -8.73 2.51 7.37
CA GLY A 52 -9.33 1.30 6.80
C GLY A 52 -8.55 0.65 5.66
N LEU A 53 -7.35 1.16 5.29
CA LEU A 53 -6.48 0.49 4.32
C LEU A 53 -6.12 -0.91 4.79
N THR A 54 -6.26 -1.88 3.87
CA THR A 54 -5.85 -3.26 4.09
C THR A 54 -4.69 -3.62 3.17
N VAL A 55 -3.80 -4.47 3.68
CA VAL A 55 -2.62 -4.97 2.96
C VAL A 55 -2.58 -6.49 3.02
N PHE A 56 -1.76 -7.14 2.22
CA PHE A 56 -1.52 -8.56 2.36
C PHE A 56 -0.81 -8.85 3.70
N ALA A 57 -1.10 -9.99 4.33
CA ALA A 57 -0.46 -10.34 5.60
C ALA A 57 1.06 -10.49 5.46
N VAL A 58 1.57 -10.86 4.28
CA VAL A 58 3.02 -10.89 3.99
C VAL A 58 3.64 -9.49 4.03
N GLU A 59 2.94 -8.44 3.60
CA GLU A 59 3.40 -7.05 3.73
C GLU A 59 3.29 -6.54 5.18
N ALA A 60 2.22 -6.94 5.88
CA ALA A 60 2.07 -6.66 7.31
C ALA A 60 3.22 -7.27 8.13
N ALA A 61 3.76 -8.44 7.71
CA ALA A 61 4.91 -9.05 8.35
C ALA A 61 6.21 -8.25 8.15
N VAL A 62 6.41 -7.59 6.99
CA VAL A 62 7.52 -6.64 6.79
C VAL A 62 7.41 -5.48 7.78
N ILE A 63 6.22 -4.90 7.92
CA ILE A 63 5.99 -3.82 8.89
C ILE A 63 6.29 -4.30 10.31
N ALA A 64 5.83 -5.50 10.70
CA ALA A 64 6.08 -6.05 12.02
C ALA A 64 7.56 -6.32 12.29
N ARG A 65 8.32 -6.81 11.29
CA ARG A 65 9.77 -7.04 11.38
C ARG A 65 10.53 -5.75 11.73
N HIS A 66 10.21 -4.64 11.06
CA HIS A 66 10.96 -3.40 11.19
C HIS A 66 10.41 -2.43 12.24
N HIS A 67 9.14 -2.57 12.60
CA HIS A 67 8.45 -1.63 13.47
C HIS A 67 7.77 -2.32 14.67
N GLY A 68 8.27 -3.48 15.11
CA GLY A 68 7.68 -4.27 16.20
C GLY A 68 7.47 -3.46 17.49
N GLU A 69 8.43 -2.61 17.89
CA GLU A 69 8.31 -1.74 19.06
C GLU A 69 7.18 -0.71 18.90
N LEU A 70 7.10 -0.08 17.72
CA LEU A 70 6.03 0.87 17.39
C LEU A 70 4.64 0.18 17.47
N LEU A 71 4.53 -1.04 16.98
CA LEU A 71 3.26 -1.79 17.00
C LEU A 71 2.88 -2.26 18.40
N ALA A 72 3.86 -2.61 19.24
CA ALA A 72 3.63 -3.12 20.58
C ALA A 72 3.28 -2.02 21.59
N SER A 73 3.91 -0.86 21.50
CA SER A 73 3.84 0.21 22.51
C SER A 73 3.40 1.56 21.97
N GLY A 74 3.41 1.76 20.65
CA GLY A 74 3.02 3.03 20.02
C GLY A 74 1.50 3.22 20.00
N THR A 75 1.10 4.49 19.96
CA THR A 75 -0.30 4.87 19.79
C THR A 75 -0.60 5.04 18.29
N PRO A 76 -1.64 4.38 17.74
CA PRO A 76 -2.07 4.66 16.37
C PRO A 76 -2.57 6.10 16.25
N HIS A 77 -2.45 6.69 15.06
CA HIS A 77 -3.08 7.98 14.77
C HIS A 77 -4.61 7.90 14.97
N GLU A 78 -5.27 9.03 15.21
CA GLU A 78 -6.72 9.09 15.40
C GLU A 78 -7.48 8.45 14.23
N GLU A 79 -8.71 7.97 14.51
CA GLU A 79 -9.58 7.39 13.49
C GLU A 79 -9.92 8.44 12.40
N GLY A 80 -10.08 7.99 11.16
CA GLY A 80 -10.32 8.84 9.99
C GLY A 80 -9.09 9.08 9.13
N ALA A 81 -7.89 8.77 9.64
CA ALA A 81 -6.64 8.81 8.89
C ALA A 81 -5.79 7.56 9.16
N CYS A 82 -4.77 7.32 8.33
CA CYS A 82 -3.91 6.14 8.47
C CYS A 82 -3.27 6.07 9.86
N ALA A 83 -3.37 4.90 10.52
CA ALA A 83 -2.85 4.66 11.86
C ALA A 83 -1.35 4.94 12.02
N PHE A 84 -0.59 4.95 10.93
CA PHE A 84 0.86 5.18 10.92
C PHE A 84 1.28 6.65 10.76
N LEU A 85 0.38 7.59 10.70
CA LEU A 85 0.74 9.01 10.71
C LEU A 85 1.22 9.44 12.10
N ASP A 86 2.19 10.34 12.13
CA ASP A 86 2.58 11.06 13.33
C ASP A 86 1.79 12.39 13.48
N ALA A 87 2.07 13.14 14.52
CA ALA A 87 1.39 14.41 14.79
C ALA A 87 1.67 15.51 13.73
N THR A 88 2.67 15.32 12.87
CA THR A 88 3.01 16.24 11.77
C THR A 88 2.42 15.79 10.43
N GLY A 89 1.71 14.65 10.40
CA GLY A 89 1.17 14.03 9.19
C GLY A 89 2.21 13.22 8.40
N ALA A 90 3.39 12.96 8.96
CA ALA A 90 4.40 12.13 8.31
C ALA A 90 4.19 10.64 8.63
N CYS A 91 4.50 9.78 7.65
CA CYS A 91 4.36 8.34 7.80
C CYS A 91 5.52 7.76 8.63
N ARG A 92 5.21 7.14 9.78
CA ARG A 92 6.19 6.52 10.69
C ARG A 92 6.87 5.26 10.13
N ILE A 93 6.28 4.66 9.08
CA ILE A 93 6.80 3.45 8.43
C ILE A 93 7.19 3.71 6.97
N TYR A 94 7.54 4.94 6.60
CA TYR A 94 7.70 5.35 5.19
C TYR A 94 8.66 4.44 4.40
N ALA A 95 9.77 4.02 4.98
CA ALA A 95 10.73 3.12 4.33
C ALA A 95 10.15 1.72 4.06
N HIS A 96 9.25 1.25 4.94
CA HIS A 96 8.67 -0.10 4.88
C HIS A 96 7.16 -0.05 4.58
N ARG A 97 6.72 1.04 3.90
CA ARG A 97 5.32 1.17 3.46
C ARG A 97 4.96 0.07 2.47
N PRO A 98 3.71 -0.44 2.51
CA PRO A 98 3.27 -1.49 1.59
C PRO A 98 3.16 -1.01 0.15
N TYR A 99 2.99 -1.94 -0.78
CA TYR A 99 2.91 -1.71 -2.23
C TYR A 99 1.97 -0.55 -2.61
N VAL A 100 0.73 -0.57 -2.09
CA VAL A 100 -0.26 0.47 -2.40
C VAL A 100 0.25 1.88 -2.07
N CYS A 101 1.03 2.03 -0.99
CA CYS A 101 1.56 3.32 -0.56
C CYS A 101 2.80 3.76 -1.38
N ARG A 102 3.48 2.83 -2.10
CA ARG A 102 4.66 3.13 -2.92
C ARG A 102 4.30 3.74 -4.25
N THR A 103 3.13 3.40 -4.77
CA THR A 103 2.65 3.81 -6.09
C THR A 103 1.57 4.89 -6.02
N GLN A 104 1.06 5.16 -4.83
CA GLN A 104 0.02 6.16 -4.63
C GLN A 104 0.51 7.56 -5.01
N GLY A 105 -0.34 8.30 -5.73
CA GLY A 105 -0.03 9.65 -6.20
C GLY A 105 0.54 9.72 -7.62
N LEU A 106 1.06 8.63 -8.16
CA LEU A 106 1.54 8.54 -9.55
C LEU A 106 0.37 8.55 -10.55
N PRO A 107 0.62 8.87 -11.82
CA PRO A 107 -0.30 8.47 -12.88
C PRO A 107 -0.42 6.95 -12.89
N LEU A 108 -1.63 6.46 -12.73
CA LEU A 108 -1.97 5.04 -12.68
C LEU A 108 -2.69 4.64 -13.96
N ARG A 109 -2.51 3.38 -14.36
CA ARG A 109 -3.29 2.75 -15.44
C ARG A 109 -3.61 1.31 -15.09
N TRP A 110 -4.78 0.84 -15.53
CA TRP A 110 -5.18 -0.57 -15.42
C TRP A 110 -6.20 -0.92 -16.49
N LEU A 111 -6.50 -2.19 -16.64
CA LEU A 111 -7.57 -2.66 -17.52
C LEU A 111 -8.79 -3.02 -16.67
N GLU A 112 -9.92 -2.43 -17.00
CA GLU A 112 -11.23 -2.88 -16.51
C GLU A 112 -11.94 -3.68 -17.59
N GLN A 113 -12.68 -4.69 -17.17
CA GLN A 113 -13.53 -5.47 -18.04
C GLN A 113 -14.95 -4.98 -17.87
N ASP A 114 -15.54 -4.42 -18.92
CA ASP A 114 -16.93 -4.03 -18.95
C ASP A 114 -17.72 -4.84 -20.00
N ASP A 115 -19.00 -4.49 -20.21
CA ASP A 115 -19.88 -5.18 -21.17
C ASP A 115 -19.43 -4.98 -22.64
N GLU A 116 -18.63 -3.98 -22.94
CA GLU A 116 -18.12 -3.66 -24.28
C GLU A 116 -16.72 -4.30 -24.52
N GLY A 117 -16.10 -4.83 -23.47
CA GLY A 117 -14.78 -5.48 -23.50
C GLY A 117 -13.74 -4.82 -22.58
N PRO A 118 -12.44 -5.13 -22.70
CA PRO A 118 -11.41 -4.54 -21.88
C PRO A 118 -11.20 -3.06 -22.24
N ALA A 119 -11.36 -2.17 -21.27
CA ALA A 119 -11.07 -0.74 -21.38
C ALA A 119 -9.88 -0.36 -20.50
N GLU A 120 -8.98 0.49 -21.02
CA GLU A 120 -7.91 1.06 -20.19
C GLU A 120 -8.46 2.25 -19.40
N VAL A 121 -8.31 2.17 -18.08
CA VAL A 121 -8.66 3.23 -17.14
C VAL A 121 -7.39 3.88 -16.61
N ARG A 122 -7.44 5.18 -16.39
CA ARG A 122 -6.32 5.97 -15.84
C ARG A 122 -6.81 6.89 -14.73
N ASP A 123 -5.97 7.07 -13.72
CA ASP A 123 -6.26 7.94 -12.58
C ASP A 123 -4.97 8.53 -12.02
N ILE A 124 -5.09 9.60 -11.26
CA ILE A 124 -4.01 10.23 -10.52
C ILE A 124 -4.55 10.91 -9.27
N CYS A 125 -3.72 11.02 -8.24
CA CYS A 125 -4.07 11.82 -7.07
C CYS A 125 -4.52 13.23 -7.49
N PRO A 126 -5.68 13.74 -7.00
CA PRO A 126 -6.18 15.07 -7.34
C PRO A 126 -5.17 16.21 -7.10
N LEU A 127 -4.29 16.07 -6.10
CA LEU A 127 -3.21 17.04 -5.84
C LEU A 127 -2.16 17.07 -6.97
N ASN A 128 -2.09 16.04 -7.80
CA ASN A 128 -1.16 15.88 -8.91
C ASN A 128 -1.85 15.97 -10.28
N ALA A 129 -3.11 16.44 -10.33
CA ALA A 129 -3.88 16.50 -11.56
C ALA A 129 -3.38 17.54 -12.57
N GLU A 130 -2.66 18.57 -12.11
CA GLU A 130 -2.11 19.61 -13.01
C GLU A 130 -1.01 19.02 -13.89
N GLY A 131 -1.08 19.31 -15.23
CA GLY A 131 -0.09 18.87 -16.21
C GLY A 131 -0.75 18.28 -17.46
N PRO A 132 -0.02 17.46 -18.24
CA PRO A 132 -0.58 16.77 -19.42
C PRO A 132 -1.80 15.93 -19.06
N ALA A 133 -2.77 15.84 -19.97
CA ALA A 133 -3.93 14.98 -19.78
C ALA A 133 -3.49 13.52 -19.62
N LEU A 134 -4.19 12.76 -18.77
CA LEU A 134 -3.78 11.36 -18.52
C LEU A 134 -3.86 10.49 -19.77
N GLU A 135 -4.78 10.81 -20.66
CA GLU A 135 -4.99 10.12 -21.95
C GLU A 135 -3.83 10.34 -22.93
N GLU A 136 -3.06 11.40 -22.75
CA GLU A 136 -1.90 11.75 -23.60
C GLU A 136 -0.62 11.05 -23.12
N LEU A 137 -0.59 10.54 -21.89
CA LEU A 137 0.58 9.86 -21.35
C LEU A 137 0.79 8.51 -22.05
N THR A 138 2.03 8.13 -22.25
CA THR A 138 2.38 6.79 -22.72
C THR A 138 2.27 5.77 -21.59
N ALA A 139 2.28 4.48 -21.91
CA ALA A 139 2.15 3.41 -20.94
C ALA A 139 3.30 3.40 -19.92
N ASP A 140 4.50 3.78 -20.33
CA ASP A 140 5.71 3.83 -19.50
C ASP A 140 5.80 5.09 -18.63
N GLU A 141 4.97 6.10 -18.91
CA GLU A 141 4.79 7.27 -18.04
C GLU A 141 3.77 7.02 -16.92
N CYS A 142 3.10 5.86 -16.91
CA CYS A 142 2.11 5.49 -15.92
C CYS A 142 2.54 4.23 -15.17
N TRP A 143 2.21 4.16 -13.88
CA TRP A 143 2.31 2.91 -13.14
C TRP A 143 1.15 1.97 -13.51
N THR A 144 1.47 0.77 -13.98
CA THR A 144 0.44 -0.25 -14.30
C THR A 144 0.04 -1.00 -13.03
N LEU A 145 -1.24 -0.87 -12.61
CA LEU A 145 -1.81 -1.66 -11.53
C LEU A 145 -2.07 -3.11 -11.97
N GLY A 146 -2.03 -4.02 -11.02
CA GLY A 146 -2.33 -5.44 -11.20
C GLY A 146 -1.10 -6.35 -11.05
N PRO A 147 -0.06 -6.27 -11.88
CA PRO A 147 1.00 -7.27 -11.93
C PRO A 147 1.71 -7.54 -10.58
N PHE A 148 2.00 -6.50 -9.79
CA PHE A 148 2.64 -6.68 -8.48
C PHE A 148 1.63 -7.11 -7.41
N GLU A 149 0.40 -6.61 -7.48
CA GLU A 149 -0.66 -7.04 -6.56
C GLU A 149 -1.00 -8.51 -6.76
N GLU A 150 -1.07 -8.98 -8.01
CA GLU A 150 -1.26 -10.39 -8.34
C GLU A 150 -0.13 -11.26 -7.80
N ARG A 151 1.12 -10.83 -7.92
CA ARG A 151 2.29 -11.56 -7.39
C ARG A 151 2.27 -11.64 -5.87
N LEU A 152 1.96 -10.54 -5.18
CA LEU A 152 1.81 -10.50 -3.72
C LEU A 152 0.64 -11.37 -3.28
N GLY A 153 -0.51 -11.27 -3.97
CA GLY A 153 -1.70 -12.06 -3.71
C GLY A 153 -1.46 -13.55 -3.90
N ALA A 154 -0.78 -13.96 -4.98
CA ALA A 154 -0.42 -15.36 -5.22
C ALA A 154 0.50 -15.91 -4.12
N ARG A 155 1.49 -15.11 -3.66
CA ARG A 155 2.36 -15.50 -2.55
C ARG A 155 1.60 -15.64 -1.24
N GLN A 156 0.68 -14.73 -0.97
CA GLN A 156 -0.20 -14.76 0.19
C GLN A 156 -1.12 -15.99 0.17
N ALA A 157 -1.72 -16.30 -0.98
CA ALA A 157 -2.66 -17.42 -1.13
C ALA A 157 -2.04 -18.78 -0.76
N VAL A 158 -0.76 -18.97 -1.05
CA VAL A 158 -0.01 -20.19 -0.67
C VAL A 158 0.14 -20.33 0.84
N LEU A 159 0.15 -19.21 1.59
CA LEU A 159 0.38 -19.21 3.04
C LEU A 159 -0.90 -19.38 3.85
N ASP A 160 -1.97 -18.66 3.48
CA ASP A 160 -3.17 -18.59 4.32
C ASP A 160 -4.48 -18.35 3.55
N GLY A 161 -4.50 -18.60 2.25
CA GLY A 161 -5.70 -18.46 1.43
C GLY A 161 -6.06 -17.03 1.03
N GLY A 162 -5.16 -16.05 1.19
CA GLY A 162 -5.36 -14.70 0.67
C GLY A 162 -5.82 -13.67 1.69
N THR A 163 -5.50 -13.84 2.97
CA THR A 163 -5.89 -12.90 4.05
C THR A 163 -5.33 -11.50 3.84
N ARG A 164 -6.19 -10.51 3.97
CA ARG A 164 -5.81 -9.09 4.07
C ARG A 164 -5.92 -8.61 5.52
N VAL A 165 -5.05 -7.69 5.90
CA VAL A 165 -4.93 -7.16 7.26
C VAL A 165 -5.13 -5.66 7.22
N ALA A 166 -6.01 -5.12 8.07
CA ALA A 166 -6.16 -3.68 8.23
C ALA A 166 -4.90 -3.11 8.91
N LEU A 167 -4.32 -2.04 8.36
CA LEU A 167 -3.11 -1.42 8.92
C LEU A 167 -3.28 -1.02 10.38
N ARG A 168 -4.43 -0.50 10.77
CA ARG A 168 -4.74 -0.13 12.16
C ARG A 168 -4.72 -1.31 13.10
N SER A 169 -5.13 -2.51 12.65
CA SER A 169 -5.17 -3.71 13.48
C SER A 169 -3.78 -4.25 13.85
N LEU A 170 -2.71 -3.74 13.24
CA LEU A 170 -1.34 -4.11 13.58
C LEU A 170 -0.89 -3.57 14.95
N PHE A 171 -1.52 -2.51 15.45
CA PHE A 171 -1.22 -1.98 16.78
C PHE A 171 -1.84 -2.85 17.88
N SER A 172 -1.03 -3.43 18.73
CA SER A 172 -1.46 -4.37 19.79
C SER A 172 -2.22 -3.71 20.95
N GLY A 173 -2.18 -2.38 21.07
CA GLY A 173 -2.75 -1.62 22.19
C GLY A 173 -4.12 -0.98 21.94
N GLY A 174 -4.68 -1.09 20.73
CA GLY A 174 -6.00 -0.52 20.40
C GLY A 174 -7.16 -1.46 20.73
N PRO A 175 -8.38 -0.95 21.01
CA PRO A 175 -9.55 -1.80 21.17
C PRO A 175 -9.78 -2.59 19.89
N ARG A 176 -9.70 -3.93 19.99
CA ARG A 176 -10.00 -4.87 18.90
C ARG A 176 -11.49 -4.78 18.55
N ARG A 177 -11.85 -3.82 17.70
CA ARG A 177 -13.15 -3.86 17.01
C ARG A 177 -12.92 -4.56 15.68
N LEU A 178 -13.32 -5.82 15.61
CA LEU A 178 -13.46 -6.52 14.32
C LEU A 178 -14.54 -5.81 13.51
N PRO A 179 -14.28 -5.44 12.24
CA PRO A 179 -15.35 -4.94 11.39
C PRO A 179 -16.37 -6.06 11.17
N VAL A 180 -17.61 -5.80 11.57
CA VAL A 180 -18.74 -6.66 11.18
C VAL A 180 -18.99 -6.39 9.70
N LEU A 181 -18.52 -7.29 8.85
CA LEU A 181 -18.92 -7.33 7.44
C LEU A 181 -20.42 -7.66 7.40
N ARG A 182 -21.23 -6.73 6.94
CA ARG A 182 -22.61 -6.96 6.51
C ARG A 182 -22.65 -7.18 5.01
#